data_25b8c16e574ff7bfdb3fce2a72e2b3dd
#
_entry.id   25b8c16e574ff7bfdb3fce2a72e2b3dd
#
_cell.length_a   1.000
_cell.length_b   1.000
_cell.length_c   1.000
_cell.angle_alpha   90.00
_cell.angle_beta   90.00
_cell.angle_gamma   90.00
#
_symmetry.space_group_name_H-M   'P 1'
#
loop_
_entity.id
_entity.type
_entity.pdbx_description
1 polymer ?
#
loop_
_entity_poly.entity_id
_entity_poly.type
_entity_poly.pdbx_seq_one_letter_code
_entity_poly.pdbx_strand_id
1 'polypeptide(L)'
;YTLPGSPSLYYGDEACMEGYRDPFNRRPYPWGREDPEFMEHFKRLGQLRKDHKALRLGDIRFFEAGDKHVGFTRSCESKTLRIYVNRSADIWEIPAGSILLGYNLQLVTRDALTIGPRGFAIVEE
;
A
#
# COMPACT_ATOMS: atom_id res chain seq x y z
N TYR A 1 4.25 1.90 4.46
CA TYR A 1 5.15 2.55 3.48
C TYR A 1 4.63 3.91 3.00
N THR A 2 3.33 4.12 2.92
CA THR A 2 2.74 5.38 2.42
C THR A 2 2.45 6.41 3.52
N LEU A 3 2.44 6.01 4.79
CA LEU A 3 2.24 6.91 5.93
C LEU A 3 3.52 7.72 6.25
N PRO A 4 3.40 8.87 6.95
CA PRO A 4 4.53 9.61 7.48
C PRO A 4 5.38 8.76 8.44
N GLY A 5 6.63 9.15 8.62
CA GLY A 5 7.58 8.44 9.49
C GLY A 5 8.33 7.33 8.78
N SER A 6 9.11 6.55 9.51
CA SER A 6 9.88 5.43 8.98
C SER A 6 9.08 4.13 9.05
N PRO A 7 8.98 3.37 7.96
CA PRO A 7 8.40 2.04 8.02
C PRO A 7 9.20 1.15 8.97
N SER A 8 8.52 0.45 9.84
CA SER A 8 9.11 -0.55 10.73
C SER A 8 8.47 -1.89 10.42
N LEU A 9 9.29 -2.86 10.05
CA LEU A 9 8.87 -4.22 9.76
C LEU A 9 9.40 -5.14 10.86
N TYR A 10 8.55 -6.02 11.34
CA TYR A 10 9.02 -7.15 12.10
C TYR A 10 9.57 -8.21 11.14
N TYR A 11 10.67 -8.86 11.51
CA TYR A 11 11.29 -9.84 10.61
C TYR A 11 10.31 -10.95 10.26
N GLY A 12 10.27 -11.31 8.99
CA GLY A 12 9.39 -12.35 8.47
C GLY A 12 8.04 -11.86 7.95
N ASP A 13 7.63 -10.61 8.23
CA ASP A 13 6.41 -10.03 7.63
C ASP A 13 6.53 -10.05 6.10
N GLU A 14 7.71 -9.69 5.58
CA GLU A 14 8.01 -9.69 4.14
C GLU A 14 8.03 -11.10 3.53
N ALA A 15 8.23 -12.13 4.35
CA ALA A 15 8.26 -13.53 3.94
C ALA A 15 6.92 -14.24 4.16
N CYS A 16 5.89 -13.49 4.56
CA CYS A 16 4.56 -14.01 4.92
C CYS A 16 4.62 -15.05 6.06
N MET A 17 5.50 -14.86 7.04
CA MET A 17 5.56 -15.72 8.20
C MET A 17 4.33 -15.56 9.08
N GLU A 18 3.71 -16.67 9.41
CA GLU A 18 2.66 -16.69 10.42
C GLU A 18 3.26 -16.61 11.82
N GLY A 19 2.75 -15.70 12.63
CA GLY A 19 3.07 -15.56 14.05
C GLY A 19 1.85 -15.74 14.93
N TYR A 20 2.10 -15.99 16.21
CA TYR A 20 1.07 -16.05 17.24
C TYR A 20 1.62 -15.39 18.50
N ARG A 21 1.15 -15.80 19.69
CA ARG A 21 1.71 -15.34 20.97
C ARG A 21 3.18 -15.72 21.12
N ASP A 22 3.90 -14.94 21.91
CA ASP A 22 5.22 -15.31 22.40
C ASP A 22 5.17 -16.71 23.07
N PRO A 23 6.11 -17.62 22.76
CA PRO A 23 7.30 -17.48 21.93
C PRO A 23 7.09 -17.83 20.44
N PHE A 24 5.87 -18.14 19.98
CA PHE A 24 5.61 -18.64 18.63
C PHE A 24 5.79 -17.58 17.53
N ASN A 25 5.83 -16.31 17.89
CA ASN A 25 6.20 -15.20 17.01
C ASN A 25 7.71 -15.05 16.80
N ARG A 26 8.55 -15.89 17.44
CA ARG A 26 10.02 -15.86 17.35
C ARG A 26 10.59 -17.07 16.63
N ARG A 27 9.93 -17.52 15.57
CA ARG A 27 10.40 -18.63 14.75
C ARG A 27 11.65 -18.23 13.95
N PRO A 28 12.52 -19.20 13.59
CA PRO A 28 13.59 -18.95 12.63
C PRO A 28 13.03 -18.41 11.31
N TYR A 29 13.78 -17.51 10.67
CA TYR A 29 13.41 -17.00 9.36
C TYR A 29 13.37 -18.15 8.32
N PRO A 30 12.36 -18.20 7.43
CA PRO A 30 12.12 -19.33 6.53
C PRO A 30 13.01 -19.26 5.28
N TRP A 31 14.34 -19.24 5.43
CA TRP A 31 15.29 -19.15 4.34
C TRP A 31 15.00 -20.16 3.24
N GLY A 32 14.83 -19.68 1.98
CA GLY A 32 14.51 -20.46 0.80
C GLY A 32 13.07 -20.96 0.74
N ARG A 33 12.19 -20.49 1.63
CA ARG A 33 10.75 -20.81 1.67
C ARG A 33 9.90 -19.56 1.87
N GLU A 34 10.48 -18.41 1.59
CA GLU A 34 9.79 -17.12 1.62
C GLU A 34 8.67 -17.10 0.56
N ASP A 35 7.57 -16.42 0.85
CA ASP A 35 6.55 -16.15 -0.15
C ASP A 35 7.09 -15.12 -1.16
N PRO A 36 7.28 -15.50 -2.44
CA PRO A 36 7.90 -14.63 -3.43
C PRO A 36 7.02 -13.43 -3.80
N GLU A 37 5.70 -13.56 -3.73
CA GLU A 37 4.76 -12.46 -4.04
C GLU A 37 4.79 -11.40 -2.94
N PHE A 38 4.80 -11.82 -1.68
CA PHE A 38 4.97 -10.92 -0.55
C PHE A 38 6.32 -10.22 -0.58
N MET A 39 7.40 -10.95 -0.80
CA MET A 39 8.74 -10.37 -0.92
C MET A 39 8.80 -9.30 -2.01
N GLU A 40 8.25 -9.58 -3.18
CA GLU A 40 8.23 -8.64 -4.29
C GLU A 40 7.35 -7.42 -3.98
N HIS A 41 6.21 -7.63 -3.33
CA HIS A 41 5.32 -6.55 -2.90
C HIS A 41 6.02 -5.57 -1.96
N PHE A 42 6.72 -6.07 -0.94
CA PHE A 42 7.49 -5.24 0.00
C PHE A 42 8.65 -4.50 -0.70
N LYS A 43 9.35 -5.14 -1.63
CA LYS A 43 10.39 -4.50 -2.44
C LYS A 43 9.84 -3.35 -3.26
N ARG A 44 8.71 -3.56 -3.95
CA ARG A 44 8.04 -2.52 -4.76
C ARG A 44 7.57 -1.34 -3.91
N LEU A 45 6.97 -1.59 -2.75
CA LEU A 45 6.59 -0.54 -1.80
C LEU A 45 7.80 0.25 -1.28
N GLY A 46 8.88 -0.46 -0.95
CA GLY A 46 10.13 0.16 -0.52
C GLY A 46 10.76 1.03 -1.61
N GLN A 47 10.78 0.54 -2.85
CA GLN A 47 11.30 1.28 -3.98
C GLN A 47 10.43 2.51 -4.28
N LEU A 48 9.11 2.35 -4.33
CA LEU A 48 8.17 3.46 -4.51
C LEU A 48 8.41 4.57 -3.49
N ARG A 49 8.62 4.21 -2.22
CA ARG A 49 8.92 5.20 -1.18
C ARG A 49 10.26 5.90 -1.38
N LYS A 50 11.28 5.20 -1.90
CA LYS A 50 12.57 5.82 -2.26
C LYS A 50 12.45 6.79 -3.41
N ASP A 51 11.67 6.46 -4.42
CA ASP A 51 11.52 7.24 -5.64
C ASP A 51 10.66 8.50 -5.44
N HIS A 52 9.68 8.44 -4.54
CA HIS A 52 8.75 9.54 -4.31
C HIS A 52 9.02 10.29 -3.00
N LYS A 53 9.56 11.51 -3.13
CA LYS A 53 9.82 12.42 -2.00
C LYS A 53 8.55 12.69 -1.19
N ALA A 54 7.38 12.76 -1.85
CA ALA A 54 6.09 12.95 -1.19
C ALA A 54 5.79 11.87 -0.14
N LEU A 55 6.18 10.61 -0.37
CA LEU A 55 5.98 9.54 0.61
C LEU A 55 6.93 9.64 1.82
N ARG A 56 8.10 10.25 1.64
CA ARG A 56 9.11 10.40 2.72
C ARG A 56 8.88 11.64 3.55
N LEU A 57 8.69 12.78 2.89
CA LEU A 57 8.72 14.11 3.51
C LEU A 57 7.41 14.89 3.35
N GLY A 58 6.47 14.39 2.52
CA GLY A 58 5.25 15.11 2.19
C GLY A 58 4.24 15.17 3.33
N ASP A 59 3.39 16.18 3.27
CA ASP A 59 2.24 16.31 4.14
C ASP A 59 1.22 15.21 3.85
N ILE A 60 0.41 14.89 4.84
CA ILE A 60 -0.71 13.96 4.71
C ILE A 60 -2.03 14.68 4.94
N ARG A 61 -3.02 14.39 4.06
CA ARG A 61 -4.40 14.84 4.24
C ARG A 61 -5.35 13.73 3.91
N PHE A 62 -6.19 13.36 4.86
CA PHE A 62 -7.25 12.38 4.66
C PHE A 62 -8.44 13.04 3.96
N PHE A 63 -8.97 12.39 2.92
CA PHE A 63 -10.22 12.76 2.25
C PHE A 63 -11.30 11.69 2.44
N GLU A 64 -10.91 10.49 2.87
CA GLU A 64 -11.81 9.39 3.24
C GLU A 64 -11.19 8.66 4.45
N ALA A 65 -11.97 8.46 5.51
CA ALA A 65 -11.51 7.80 6.74
C ALA A 65 -12.64 6.99 7.39
N GLY A 66 -13.32 6.20 6.57
CA GLY A 66 -14.40 5.32 7.00
C GLY A 66 -13.94 3.90 7.32
N ASP A 67 -14.87 3.10 7.83
CA ASP A 67 -14.61 1.68 8.13
C ASP A 67 -14.34 0.84 6.87
N LYS A 68 -14.96 1.21 5.76
CA LYS A 68 -14.85 0.50 4.48
C LYS A 68 -13.68 0.98 3.63
N HIS A 69 -13.43 2.28 3.64
CA HIS A 69 -12.49 2.93 2.74
C HIS A 69 -11.56 3.85 3.52
N VAL A 70 -10.30 3.89 3.11
CA VAL A 70 -9.34 4.87 3.58
C VAL A 70 -8.69 5.52 2.37
N GLY A 71 -8.75 6.85 2.32
CA GLY A 71 -8.16 7.64 1.26
C GLY A 71 -7.42 8.86 1.81
N PHE A 72 -6.19 9.06 1.33
CA PHE A 72 -5.39 10.23 1.73
C PHE A 72 -4.41 10.64 0.63
N THR A 73 -4.01 11.88 0.69
CA THR A 73 -2.95 12.41 -0.17
C THR A 73 -1.62 12.48 0.58
N ARG A 74 -0.54 12.37 -0.17
CA ARG A 74 0.82 12.71 0.24
C ARG A 74 1.35 13.73 -0.75
N SER A 75 1.63 14.93 -0.29
CA SER A 75 2.04 16.04 -1.15
C SER A 75 3.38 16.62 -0.73
N CYS A 76 4.25 16.84 -1.68
CA CYS A 76 5.54 17.51 -1.48
C CYS A 76 5.90 18.31 -2.74
N GLU A 77 6.14 19.60 -2.56
CA GLU A 77 6.40 20.51 -3.70
C GLU A 77 5.23 20.49 -4.70
N SER A 78 5.50 20.18 -5.97
CA SER A 78 4.48 20.09 -7.02
C SER A 78 3.92 18.67 -7.24
N LYS A 79 4.32 17.70 -6.42
CA LYS A 79 3.92 16.30 -6.56
C LYS A 79 2.90 15.90 -5.52
N THR A 80 1.81 15.31 -5.97
CA THR A 80 0.76 14.75 -5.11
C THR A 80 0.50 13.30 -5.49
N LEU A 81 0.54 12.45 -4.48
CA LEU A 81 0.12 11.06 -4.59
C LEU A 81 -1.18 10.87 -3.84
N ARG A 82 -2.13 10.20 -4.46
CA ARG A 82 -3.37 9.74 -3.82
C ARG A 82 -3.26 8.26 -3.49
N ILE A 83 -3.54 7.93 -2.27
CA ILE A 83 -3.54 6.56 -1.77
C ILE A 83 -4.98 6.18 -1.43
N TYR A 84 -5.43 5.06 -1.97
CA TYR A 84 -6.77 4.51 -1.79
C TYR A 84 -6.64 3.08 -1.28
N VAL A 85 -7.30 2.77 -0.17
CA VAL A 85 -7.33 1.43 0.41
C VAL A 85 -8.77 1.00 0.61
N ASN A 86 -9.19 -0.01 -0.12
CA ASN A 86 -10.49 -0.62 0.00
C ASN A 86 -10.44 -1.78 1.01
N ARG A 87 -11.03 -1.59 2.18
CA ARG A 87 -11.12 -2.59 3.24
C ARG A 87 -12.40 -3.43 3.17
N SER A 88 -13.33 -3.04 2.29
CA SER A 88 -14.64 -3.68 2.18
C SER A 88 -14.64 -4.95 1.33
N ALA A 89 -15.78 -5.63 1.29
CA ALA A 89 -16.07 -6.71 0.36
C ALA A 89 -16.66 -6.22 -0.97
N ASP A 90 -16.95 -4.91 -1.06
CA ASP A 90 -17.56 -4.28 -2.24
C ASP A 90 -16.47 -3.66 -3.12
N ILE A 91 -16.80 -3.32 -4.35
CA ILE A 91 -15.92 -2.54 -5.23
C ILE A 91 -15.98 -1.06 -4.85
N TRP A 92 -14.88 -0.35 -5.05
CA TRP A 92 -14.76 1.09 -4.86
C TRP A 92 -14.29 1.77 -6.13
N GLU A 93 -15.12 2.61 -6.72
CA GLU A 93 -14.76 3.42 -7.88
C GLU A 93 -14.11 4.73 -7.43
N ILE A 94 -12.98 5.04 -8.04
CA ILE A 94 -12.18 6.22 -7.74
C ILE A 94 -11.82 6.95 -9.05
N PRO A 95 -11.48 8.25 -9.00
CA PRO A 95 -10.96 8.97 -10.15
C PRO A 95 -9.70 8.30 -10.73
N ALA A 96 -9.61 8.25 -12.05
CA ALA A 96 -8.41 7.78 -12.73
C ALA A 96 -7.22 8.71 -12.51
N GLY A 97 -6.02 8.15 -12.71
CA GLY A 97 -4.76 8.86 -12.65
C GLY A 97 -3.62 7.93 -13.05
N SER A 98 -2.38 8.40 -12.97
CA SER A 98 -1.21 7.57 -13.26
C SER A 98 -0.98 6.56 -12.15
N ILE A 99 -1.29 5.29 -12.39
CA ILE A 99 -1.15 4.22 -11.40
C ILE A 99 0.33 3.90 -11.21
N LEU A 100 0.83 4.11 -10.01
CA LEU A 100 2.20 3.76 -9.61
C LEU A 100 2.29 2.34 -9.06
N LEU A 101 1.31 1.96 -8.25
CA LEU A 101 1.20 0.62 -7.67
C LEU A 101 -0.25 0.35 -7.30
N GLY A 102 -0.70 -0.88 -7.47
CA GLY A 102 -2.04 -1.29 -7.07
C GLY A 102 -2.17 -2.79 -6.92
N TYR A 103 -3.21 -3.19 -6.22
CA TYR A 103 -3.61 -4.57 -6.03
C TYR A 103 -5.13 -4.69 -6.16
N ASN A 104 -5.57 -5.76 -6.80
CA ASN A 104 -6.98 -6.05 -7.07
C ASN A 104 -7.72 -4.89 -7.79
N LEU A 105 -7.08 -4.38 -8.84
CA LEU A 105 -7.69 -3.40 -9.74
C LEU A 105 -8.51 -4.16 -10.79
N GLN A 106 -9.81 -3.86 -10.88
CA GLN A 106 -10.72 -4.62 -11.75
C GLN A 106 -11.02 -3.92 -13.08
N LEU A 107 -11.18 -2.61 -13.05
CA LEU A 107 -11.46 -1.81 -14.24
C LEU A 107 -10.61 -0.55 -14.22
N VAL A 108 -9.95 -0.30 -15.33
CA VAL A 108 -9.21 0.95 -15.56
C VAL A 108 -9.74 1.55 -16.85
N THR A 109 -10.36 2.70 -16.74
CA THR A 109 -10.83 3.49 -17.89
C THR A 109 -10.08 4.82 -17.91
N ARG A 110 -10.39 5.66 -18.91
CA ARG A 110 -9.78 6.99 -19.00
C ARG A 110 -10.15 7.88 -17.78
N ASP A 111 -11.36 7.73 -17.26
CA ASP A 111 -11.94 8.63 -16.26
C ASP A 111 -12.10 7.99 -14.87
N ALA A 112 -12.06 6.67 -14.79
CA ALA A 112 -12.29 5.92 -13.55
C ALA A 112 -11.37 4.71 -13.40
N LEU A 113 -11.08 4.40 -12.14
CA LEU A 113 -10.37 3.20 -11.71
C LEU A 113 -11.22 2.48 -10.68
N THR A 114 -11.38 1.18 -10.82
CA THR A 114 -12.16 0.37 -9.90
C THR A 114 -11.24 -0.51 -9.06
N ILE A 115 -11.32 -0.34 -7.75
CA ILE A 115 -10.58 -1.14 -6.76
C ILE A 115 -11.51 -2.22 -6.23
N GLY A 116 -11.13 -3.47 -6.44
CA GLY A 116 -11.86 -4.62 -5.92
C GLY A 116 -11.74 -4.77 -4.40
N PRO A 117 -12.44 -5.76 -3.83
CA PRO A 117 -12.41 -6.04 -2.39
C PRO A 117 -10.99 -6.20 -1.86
N ARG A 118 -10.70 -5.56 -0.72
CA ARG A 118 -9.37 -5.60 -0.06
C ARG A 118 -8.21 -5.18 -0.96
N GLY A 119 -8.52 -4.38 -2.00
CA GLY A 119 -7.55 -3.83 -2.92
C GLY A 119 -7.05 -2.45 -2.51
N PHE A 120 -6.05 -1.97 -3.23
CA PHE A 120 -5.54 -0.61 -3.06
C PHE A 120 -5.03 -0.05 -4.39
N ALA A 121 -4.93 1.27 -4.45
CA ALA A 121 -4.24 1.98 -5.52
C ALA A 121 -3.40 3.13 -4.96
N ILE A 122 -2.23 3.34 -5.55
CA ILE A 122 -1.39 4.52 -5.36
C ILE A 122 -1.27 5.19 -6.72
N VAL A 123 -1.75 6.42 -6.80
CA VAL A 123 -1.94 7.16 -8.04
C VAL A 123 -1.22 8.49 -7.96
N GLU A 124 -0.50 8.88 -9.00
CA GLU A 124 0.10 10.22 -9.13
C GLU A 124 -0.88 11.14 -9.88
N GLU A 125 -1.07 12.36 -9.35
CA GLU A 125 -1.81 13.45 -9.99
C GLU A 125 -0.97 14.23 -10.98
#